data_fdf09fd9c5fb5a7218cd584676950207
#
_entry.id   fdf09fd9c5fb5a7218cd584676950207
#
_cell.length_a   1.000
_cell.length_b   1.000
_cell.length_c   1.000
_cell.angle_alpha   90.00
_cell.angle_beta   90.00
_cell.angle_gamma   90.00
#
_symmetry.space_group_name_H-M   'P 1'
#
loop_
_entity.id
_entity.type
_entity.pdbx_description
1 polymer ?
#
loop_
_entity_poly.entity_id
_entity_poly.type
_entity_poly.pdbx_seq_one_letter_code
_entity_poly.pdbx_strand_id
1 'polypeptide(L)'
;MKLIIAILRDSDNDPVTRALVAEEFRVTMVASTGGFLRRGMTTLLIGVEDDQVEKALEIIRKTCAPATEPTEKRGTIFVLKVDEYTHF
;
A
#
# COMPACT_ATOMS: atom_id res chain seq x y z
N MET A 1 -3.60 16.39 -2.57
CA MET A 1 -3.10 15.23 -1.83
C MET A 1 -4.04 14.04 -1.94
N LYS A 2 -3.48 12.87 -2.05
CA LYS A 2 -4.24 11.62 -2.11
C LYS A 2 -3.78 10.68 -1.00
N LEU A 3 -4.67 9.80 -0.60
CA LEU A 3 -4.34 8.72 0.31
C LEU A 3 -4.47 7.41 -0.45
N ILE A 4 -3.38 6.65 -0.47
CA ILE A 4 -3.39 5.31 -1.03
C ILE A 4 -3.57 4.33 0.14
N ILE A 5 -4.58 3.47 0.03
CA ILE A 5 -4.79 2.38 0.96
C ILE A 5 -4.46 1.12 0.20
N ALA A 6 -3.36 0.46 0.58
CA ALA A 6 -2.89 -0.74 -0.09
C ALA A 6 -3.02 -1.93 0.85
N ILE A 7 -3.86 -2.88 0.48
CA ILE A 7 -4.06 -4.11 1.24
C ILE A 7 -3.30 -5.20 0.50
N LEU A 8 -2.20 -5.65 1.09
CA LEU A 8 -1.25 -6.54 0.43
C LEU A 8 -1.07 -7.83 1.23
N ARG A 9 -0.53 -8.85 0.58
CA ARG A 9 -0.14 -10.06 1.30
C ARG A 9 0.96 -9.72 2.31
N ASP A 10 0.94 -10.37 3.46
CA ASP A 10 1.95 -10.13 4.50
C ASP A 10 3.38 -10.28 3.97
N SER A 11 3.59 -11.24 3.07
CA SER A 11 4.90 -11.47 2.48
C SER A 11 5.41 -10.32 1.62
N ASP A 12 4.51 -9.48 1.11
CA ASP A 12 4.86 -8.33 0.28
C ASP A 12 5.04 -7.05 1.08
N ASN A 13 4.61 -7.04 2.34
CA ASN A 13 4.61 -5.83 3.17
C ASN A 13 5.99 -5.21 3.30
N ASP A 14 6.98 -5.95 3.78
CA ASP A 14 8.33 -5.42 4.01
C ASP A 14 9.00 -4.95 2.72
N PRO A 15 9.01 -5.74 1.64
CA PRO A 15 9.62 -5.27 0.39
C PRO A 15 8.97 -4.01 -0.16
N VAL A 16 7.63 -3.94 -0.12
CA VAL A 16 6.92 -2.77 -0.63
C VAL A 16 7.20 -1.55 0.24
N THR A 17 7.14 -1.70 1.56
CA THR A 17 7.42 -0.60 2.47
C THR A 17 8.82 -0.05 2.25
N ARG A 18 9.82 -0.93 2.16
CA ARG A 18 11.20 -0.49 1.91
C ARG A 18 11.35 0.24 0.58
N ALA A 19 10.71 -0.26 -0.46
CA ALA A 19 10.80 0.36 -1.78
C ALA A 19 10.17 1.75 -1.78
N LEU A 20 9.03 1.91 -1.11
CA LEU A 20 8.37 3.20 -1.00
C LEU A 20 9.18 4.19 -0.17
N VAL A 21 9.70 3.75 0.98
CA VAL A 21 10.51 4.61 1.84
C VAL A 21 11.79 5.03 1.14
N ALA A 22 12.40 4.15 0.35
CA ALA A 22 13.60 4.49 -0.42
C ALA A 22 13.34 5.61 -1.42
N GLU A 23 12.11 5.77 -1.89
CA GLU A 23 11.71 6.86 -2.78
C GLU A 23 11.04 8.01 -2.02
N GLU A 24 11.28 8.07 -0.71
CA GLU A 24 10.83 9.15 0.17
C GLU A 24 9.33 9.24 0.38
N PHE A 25 8.60 8.16 0.14
CA PHE A 25 7.19 8.11 0.50
C PHE A 25 7.04 7.78 1.98
N ARG A 26 6.02 8.36 2.60
CA ARG A 26 5.66 8.05 3.98
C ARG A 26 4.66 6.92 3.98
N VAL A 27 4.97 5.86 4.73
CA VAL A 27 4.14 4.67 4.81
C VAL A 27 3.78 4.40 6.26
N THR A 28 2.49 4.26 6.52
CA THR A 28 1.99 3.84 7.83
C THR A 28 1.39 2.45 7.68
N MET A 29 1.89 1.50 8.45
CA MET A 29 1.35 0.15 8.44
C MET A 29 0.24 0.03 9.47
N VAL A 30 -0.90 -0.46 9.03
CA VAL A 30 -1.99 -0.83 9.92
C VAL A 30 -1.93 -2.35 10.05
N ALA A 31 -1.51 -2.82 11.21
CA ALA A 31 -1.37 -4.25 11.43
C ALA A 31 -2.73 -4.92 11.36
N SER A 32 -2.88 -5.87 10.47
CA SER A 32 -4.08 -6.67 10.42
C SER A 32 -3.84 -7.95 11.18
N THR A 33 -3.95 -7.90 12.50
CA THR A 33 -3.93 -9.11 13.27
C THR A 33 -5.37 -9.60 13.41
N GLY A 34 -5.63 -10.75 12.87
CA GLY A 34 -6.77 -11.52 13.27
C GLY A 34 -8.14 -10.98 12.90
N GLY A 35 -8.37 -10.58 11.69
CA GLY A 35 -9.74 -10.57 11.25
C GLY A 35 -10.38 -9.24 10.93
N PHE A 36 -9.66 -8.15 10.95
CA PHE A 36 -10.26 -6.89 10.53
C PHE A 36 -10.62 -6.92 9.05
N LEU A 37 -9.69 -7.34 8.22
CA LEU A 37 -9.92 -7.42 6.79
C LEU A 37 -9.80 -8.86 6.31
N ARG A 38 -8.60 -9.41 6.38
CA ARG A 38 -8.36 -10.73 5.86
C ARG A 38 -7.09 -11.30 6.48
N ARG A 39 -7.13 -12.56 6.85
CA ARG A 39 -5.97 -13.25 7.38
C ARG A 39 -4.85 -13.30 6.36
N GLY A 40 -3.63 -13.01 6.77
CA GLY A 40 -2.48 -13.02 5.88
C GLY A 40 -2.30 -11.76 5.05
N MET A 41 -3.09 -10.72 5.33
CA MET A 41 -3.02 -9.45 4.62
C MET A 41 -2.63 -8.32 5.57
N THR A 42 -1.92 -7.34 5.05
CA THR A 42 -1.51 -6.15 5.77
C THR A 42 -1.98 -4.92 5.02
N THR A 43 -2.41 -3.90 5.76
CA THR A 43 -2.86 -2.64 5.17
C THR A 43 -1.79 -1.57 5.37
N LEU A 44 -1.45 -0.90 4.29
CA LEU A 44 -0.55 0.25 4.29
C LEU A 44 -1.31 1.51 3.92
N LEU A 45 -1.02 2.59 4.63
CA LEU A 45 -1.55 3.92 4.31
C LEU A 45 -0.41 4.78 3.81
N ILE A 46 -0.56 5.35 2.63
CA ILE A 46 0.49 6.14 1.98
C ILE A 46 -0.11 7.47 1.55
N GLY A 47 0.34 8.56 2.19
CA GLY A 47 -0.06 9.91 1.78
C GLY A 47 0.85 10.38 0.67
N VAL A 48 0.29 10.84 -0.45
CA VAL A 48 1.08 11.26 -1.61
C VAL A 48 0.51 12.52 -2.23
N GLU A 49 1.37 13.29 -2.88
CA GLU A 49 0.90 14.39 -3.72
C GLU A 49 0.26 13.83 -4.99
N ASP A 50 -0.63 14.61 -5.60
CA ASP A 50 -1.40 14.16 -6.75
C ASP A 50 -0.51 13.65 -7.89
N ASP A 51 0.62 14.33 -8.13
CA ASP A 51 1.54 13.97 -9.20
C ASP A 51 2.44 12.77 -8.87
N GLN A 52 2.38 12.26 -7.65
CA GLN A 52 3.19 11.12 -7.21
C GLN A 52 2.39 9.81 -7.14
N VAL A 53 1.08 9.87 -7.37
CA VAL A 53 0.22 8.69 -7.25
C VAL A 53 0.69 7.56 -8.16
N GLU A 54 0.90 7.85 -9.44
CA GLU A 54 1.28 6.82 -10.40
C GLU A 54 2.64 6.19 -10.07
N LYS A 55 3.58 6.98 -9.58
CA LYS A 55 4.88 6.47 -9.16
C LYS A 55 4.74 5.49 -8.00
N ALA A 56 3.95 5.85 -7.00
CA ALA A 56 3.73 4.99 -5.85
C ALA A 56 3.04 3.69 -6.26
N LEU A 57 2.02 3.76 -7.10
CA LEU A 57 1.31 2.57 -7.58
C LEU A 57 2.23 1.65 -8.37
N GLU A 58 3.11 2.21 -9.18
CA GLU A 58 4.05 1.42 -9.94
C GLU A 58 5.05 0.70 -9.04
N ILE A 59 5.55 1.37 -8.01
CA ILE A 59 6.46 0.75 -7.03
C ILE A 59 5.77 -0.45 -6.37
N ILE A 60 4.52 -0.28 -5.96
CA ILE A 60 3.77 -1.37 -5.33
C ILE A 60 3.64 -2.55 -6.29
N ARG A 61 3.21 -2.31 -7.52
CA ARG A 61 3.00 -3.37 -8.51
C ARG A 61 4.29 -4.12 -8.84
N LYS A 62 5.39 -3.40 -9.00
CA LYS A 62 6.67 -4.01 -9.34
C LYS A 62 7.27 -4.81 -8.20
N THR A 63 7.03 -4.38 -6.97
CA THR A 63 7.66 -4.97 -5.80
C THR A 63 6.91 -6.19 -5.30
N CYS A 64 5.59 -6.24 -5.46
CA CYS A 64 4.82 -7.40 -5.07
C CYS A 64 5.23 -8.62 -5.88
N ALA A 65 5.36 -9.76 -5.20
CA ALA A 65 5.67 -11.02 -5.87
C ALA A 65 4.55 -11.39 -6.85
N PRO A 66 4.89 -12.06 -7.97
CA PRO A 66 3.87 -12.46 -8.94
C PRO A 66 2.84 -13.38 -8.31
N ALA A 67 1.61 -13.34 -8.83
CA ALA A 67 0.59 -14.30 -8.44
C ALA A 67 0.98 -15.69 -8.94
N THR A 68 0.73 -16.72 -8.11
CA THR A 68 1.04 -18.10 -8.47
C THR A 68 -0.02 -18.71 -9.37
N GLU A 69 -1.23 -18.13 -9.35
CA GLU A 69 -2.36 -18.60 -10.17
C GLU A 69 -3.01 -17.41 -10.87
N PRO A 70 -3.58 -17.61 -12.08
CA PRO A 70 -4.19 -16.50 -12.82
C PRO A 70 -5.33 -15.81 -12.08
N THR A 71 -6.02 -16.53 -11.18
CA THR A 71 -7.13 -15.97 -10.40
C THR A 71 -6.71 -15.37 -9.09
N GLU A 72 -5.45 -15.54 -8.68
CA GLU A 72 -4.95 -14.99 -7.43
C GLU A 72 -4.77 -13.48 -7.54
N LYS A 73 -5.31 -12.75 -6.57
CA LYS A 73 -5.12 -11.31 -6.46
C LYS A 73 -3.95 -11.03 -5.52
N ARG A 74 -3.04 -10.16 -5.94
CA ARG A 74 -1.90 -9.79 -5.11
C ARG A 74 -2.28 -8.77 -4.04
N GLY A 75 -3.35 -8.01 -4.26
CA GLY A 75 -3.80 -7.04 -3.29
C GLY A 75 -4.90 -6.16 -3.84
N THR A 76 -5.33 -5.22 -3.00
CA THR A 76 -6.37 -4.25 -3.36
C THR A 76 -5.84 -2.86 -3.02
N ILE A 77 -6.04 -1.91 -3.92
CA ILE A 77 -5.58 -0.54 -3.73
C ILE A 77 -6.74 0.40 -3.90
N PHE A 78 -6.93 1.29 -2.90
CA PHE A 78 -7.86 2.40 -2.99
C PHE A 78 -7.05 3.70 -3.06
N VAL A 79 -7.49 4.63 -3.89
CA VAL A 79 -6.89 5.96 -3.95
C VAL A 79 -7.98 6.97 -3.63
N LEU A 80 -7.82 7.71 -2.55
CA LEU A 80 -8.82 8.62 -2.04
C LEU A 80 -8.31 10.05 -2.06
N LYS A 81 -9.20 10.99 -2.35
CA LYS A 81 -8.89 12.40 -2.23
C LYS A 81 -8.88 12.78 -0.75
N VAL A 82 -7.85 13.54 -0.34
CA VAL A 82 -7.74 14.03 1.03
C VAL A 82 -8.13 15.50 1.05
N ASP A 83 -9.25 15.81 1.70
CA ASP A 83 -9.74 17.18 1.81
C ASP A 83 -9.05 17.95 2.93
N GLU A 84 -8.69 17.26 4.00
CA GLU A 84 -8.05 17.89 5.16
C GLU A 84 -7.05 16.93 5.77
N TYR A 85 -5.90 17.46 6.14
CA TYR A 85 -4.82 16.71 6.76
C TYR A 85 -4.25 17.50 7.92
N THR A 86 -4.17 16.90 9.09
CA THR A 86 -3.61 17.53 10.28
C THR A 86 -2.51 16.66 10.86
N HIS A 87 -1.36 17.26 11.08
CA HIS A 87 -0.22 16.61 11.72
C HIS A 87 0.04 17.35 13.04
N PHE A 88 -0.22 16.72 14.14
CA PHE A 88 -0.10 17.36 15.45
C PHE A 88 0.84 16.60 16.39
#